data_bb1d2e8069cdba4b4458d86f4cb94338
#
_entry.id   bb1d2e8069cdba4b4458d86f4cb94338
#
_cell.length_a   1.000
_cell.length_b   1.000
_cell.length_c   1.000
_cell.angle_alpha   90.00
_cell.angle_beta   90.00
_cell.angle_gamma   90.00
#
_symmetry.space_group_name_H-M   'P 1'
#
loop_
_entity.id
_entity.type
_entity.pdbx_description
1 polymer ?
#
loop_
_entity_poly.entity_id
_entity_poly.type
_entity_poly.pdbx_seq_one_letter_code
_entity_poly.pdbx_strand_id
1 'polypeptide(L)'
;EPTAMLDPKGRKEIMAIIDELHREGITVVLITHFMEEAVRADRVMIMHEGKILLDGTPAEVFSQGALIKSVNLDVPPIVELADELRAVGISVPDEIITEEEMVAYVCQYE
;
A
#
# COMPACT_ATOMS: atom_id res chain seq x y z
N GLU A 1 8.10 7.99 10.25
CA GLU A 1 9.02 7.21 9.38
C GLU A 1 10.07 6.45 10.20
N PRO A 2 9.69 5.42 10.95
CA PRO A 2 10.64 4.73 11.83
C PRO A 2 11.71 3.96 11.06
N THR A 3 11.51 3.70 9.78
CA THR A 3 12.42 2.90 8.95
C THR A 3 13.24 3.70 7.96
N ALA A 4 13.12 5.04 7.96
CA ALA A 4 13.70 5.91 6.93
C ALA A 4 15.22 5.81 6.80
N MET A 5 15.92 5.50 7.88
CA MET A 5 17.39 5.43 7.90
C MET A 5 17.91 3.99 7.98
N LEU A 6 17.05 3.02 7.78
CA LEU A 6 17.41 1.61 7.89
C LEU A 6 17.60 0.96 6.51
N ASP A 7 18.47 -0.07 6.48
CA ASP A 7 18.60 -0.93 5.32
C ASP A 7 17.35 -1.85 5.19
N PRO A 8 17.19 -2.58 4.09
CA PRO A 8 16.01 -3.44 3.89
C PRO A 8 15.81 -4.48 4.98
N LYS A 9 16.88 -5.03 5.53
CA LYS A 9 16.78 -6.00 6.63
C LYS A 9 16.27 -5.34 7.91
N GLY A 10 16.82 -4.18 8.26
CA GLY A 10 16.38 -3.42 9.44
C GLY A 10 14.93 -2.99 9.32
N ARG A 11 14.48 -2.60 8.13
CA ARG A 11 13.09 -2.25 7.87
C ARG A 11 12.15 -3.44 8.13
N LYS A 12 12.50 -4.62 7.64
CA LYS A 12 11.71 -5.83 7.87
C LYS A 12 11.63 -6.18 9.36
N GLU A 13 12.74 -6.04 10.07
CA GLU A 13 12.77 -6.31 11.51
C GLU A 13 11.87 -5.37 12.30
N ILE A 14 11.92 -4.07 12.00
CA ILE A 14 11.06 -3.08 12.66
C ILE A 14 9.59 -3.28 12.30
N MET A 15 9.28 -3.54 11.04
CA MET A 15 7.90 -3.81 10.63
C MET A 15 7.35 -5.09 11.27
N ALA A 16 8.18 -6.11 11.46
CA ALA A 16 7.78 -7.31 12.17
C ALA A 16 7.43 -7.03 13.64
N ILE A 17 8.19 -6.17 14.31
CA ILE A 17 7.91 -5.75 15.68
C ILE A 17 6.59 -4.98 15.75
N ILE A 18 6.36 -4.07 14.81
CA ILE A 18 5.12 -3.29 14.73
C ILE A 18 3.91 -4.23 14.52
N ASP A 19 4.03 -5.19 13.63
CA ASP A 19 2.97 -6.19 13.38
C ASP A 19 2.67 -7.01 14.63
N GLU A 20 3.70 -7.39 15.38
CA GLU A 20 3.54 -8.13 16.64
C GLU A 20 2.81 -7.32 17.69
N LEU A 21 3.18 -6.06 17.88
CA LEU A 21 2.51 -5.14 18.80
C LEU A 21 1.03 -4.97 18.42
N HIS A 22 0.75 -4.83 17.14
CA HIS A 22 -0.62 -4.72 16.64
C HIS A 22 -1.44 -5.99 16.95
N ARG A 23 -0.84 -7.16 16.78
CA ARG A 23 -1.51 -8.43 17.12
C ARG A 23 -1.78 -8.58 18.61
N GLU A 24 -0.99 -7.93 19.47
CA GLU A 24 -1.21 -7.88 20.90
C GLU A 24 -2.31 -6.90 21.32
N GLY A 25 -2.94 -6.24 20.38
CA GLY A 25 -4.05 -5.31 20.63
C GLY A 25 -3.65 -3.86 20.77
N ILE A 26 -2.40 -3.51 20.48
CA ILE A 26 -1.93 -2.12 20.52
C ILE A 26 -2.33 -1.43 19.23
N THR A 27 -2.98 -0.27 19.35
CA THR A 27 -3.26 0.59 18.20
C THR A 27 -1.97 1.25 17.73
N VAL A 28 -1.65 1.06 16.44
CA VAL A 28 -0.43 1.60 15.85
C VAL A 28 -0.79 2.64 14.80
N VAL A 29 -0.19 3.82 14.92
CA VAL A 29 -0.27 4.87 13.89
C VAL A 29 1.13 5.05 13.32
N LEU A 30 1.27 4.78 12.02
CA LEU A 30 2.54 4.85 11.31
C LEU A 30 2.50 5.97 10.28
N ILE A 31 3.48 6.86 10.33
CA ILE A 31 3.64 7.90 9.30
C ILE A 31 4.78 7.46 8.40
N THR A 32 4.51 7.32 7.11
CA THR A 32 5.50 6.83 6.16
C THR A 32 5.18 7.33 4.75
N HIS A 33 6.19 7.34 3.90
CA HIS A 33 6.02 7.51 2.46
C HIS A 33 6.40 6.22 1.70
N PHE A 34 6.72 5.17 2.42
CA PHE A 34 7.03 3.86 1.81
C PHE A 34 5.75 3.08 1.56
N MET A 35 5.47 2.81 0.31
CA MET A 35 4.21 2.16 -0.08
C MET A 35 4.12 0.71 0.43
N GLU A 36 5.25 0.01 0.51
CA GLU A 36 5.30 -1.34 1.04
C GLU A 36 4.92 -1.43 2.53
N GLU A 37 5.05 -0.33 3.26
CA GLU A 37 4.57 -0.25 4.64
C GLU A 37 3.07 0.08 4.69
N ALA A 38 2.63 0.99 3.84
CA ALA A 38 1.24 1.43 3.80
C ALA A 38 0.28 0.30 3.42
N VAL A 39 0.65 -0.57 2.49
CA VAL A 39 -0.22 -1.68 2.05
C VAL A 39 -0.49 -2.71 3.15
N ARG A 40 0.30 -2.72 4.22
CA ARG A 40 0.14 -3.65 5.34
C ARG A 40 -0.80 -3.13 6.43
N ALA A 41 -1.23 -1.89 6.36
CA ALA A 41 -2.10 -1.28 7.34
C ALA A 41 -3.56 -1.72 7.17
N ASP A 42 -4.34 -1.64 8.23
CA ASP A 42 -5.78 -1.88 8.16
C ASP A 42 -6.51 -0.67 7.58
N ARG A 43 -5.92 0.51 7.78
CA ARG A 43 -6.50 1.78 7.34
C ARG A 43 -5.37 2.70 6.88
N VAL A 44 -5.57 3.35 5.75
CA VAL A 44 -4.62 4.30 5.19
C VAL A 44 -5.29 5.66 5.06
N MET A 45 -4.59 6.69 5.51
CA MET A 45 -5.00 8.07 5.31
C MET A 45 -3.92 8.79 4.53
N ILE A 46 -4.30 9.47 3.46
CA ILE A 46 -3.38 10.31 2.70
C ILE A 46 -3.66 11.75 3.06
N MET A 47 -2.61 12.44 3.50
CA MET A 47 -2.68 13.84 3.88
C MET A 47 -2.01 14.72 2.84
N HIS A 48 -2.61 15.86 2.58
CA HIS A 48 -2.08 16.86 1.66
C HIS A 48 -2.50 18.25 2.14
N GLU A 49 -1.52 19.14 2.28
CA GLU A 49 -1.74 20.53 2.74
C GLU A 49 -2.55 20.61 4.03
N GLY A 50 -2.22 19.74 4.99
CA GLY A 50 -2.86 19.75 6.31
C GLY A 50 -4.27 19.17 6.36
N LYS A 51 -4.71 18.55 5.26
CA LYS A 51 -6.05 17.94 5.17
C LYS A 51 -5.95 16.46 4.82
N ILE A 52 -6.95 15.70 5.22
CA ILE A 52 -7.07 14.30 4.81
C ILE A 52 -7.68 14.27 3.41
N LEU A 53 -6.91 13.83 2.45
CA LEU A 53 -7.34 13.72 1.05
C LEU A 53 -8.11 12.43 0.80
N LEU A 54 -7.62 11.32 1.34
CA LEU A 54 -8.23 9.99 1.22
C LEU A 54 -8.14 9.27 2.56
N ASP A 55 -9.12 8.42 2.84
CA ASP A 55 -9.20 7.63 4.06
C ASP A 55 -9.99 6.36 3.77
N GLY A 56 -9.42 5.22 4.07
CA GLY A 56 -10.07 3.93 3.84
C GLY A 56 -9.11 2.76 3.98
N THR A 57 -9.54 1.60 3.52
CA THR A 57 -8.65 0.43 3.42
C THR A 57 -7.56 0.70 2.39
N PRO A 58 -6.41 0.00 2.45
CA PRO A 58 -5.39 0.16 1.42
C PRO A 58 -5.92 -0.02 0.00
N ALA A 59 -6.78 -1.02 -0.23
CA ALA A 59 -7.37 -1.25 -1.55
C ALA A 59 -8.23 -0.07 -2.01
N GLU A 60 -9.08 0.47 -1.13
CA GLU A 60 -9.93 1.63 -1.45
C GLU A 60 -9.09 2.86 -1.77
N VAL A 61 -8.08 3.14 -0.95
CA VAL A 61 -7.23 4.32 -1.11
C VAL A 61 -6.39 4.22 -2.38
N PHE A 62 -5.74 3.09 -2.61
CA PHE A 62 -4.87 2.94 -3.77
C PHE A 62 -5.61 2.71 -5.09
N SER A 63 -6.91 2.48 -5.06
CA SER A 63 -7.74 2.51 -6.28
C SER A 63 -7.88 3.93 -6.86
N GLN A 64 -7.54 4.95 -6.07
CA GLN A 64 -7.56 6.35 -6.47
C GLN A 64 -6.18 6.84 -6.95
N GLY A 65 -5.51 6.02 -7.74
CA GLY A 65 -4.12 6.28 -8.17
C GLY A 65 -3.91 7.63 -8.86
N ALA A 66 -4.84 8.05 -9.71
CA ALA A 66 -4.75 9.33 -10.41
C ALA A 66 -4.76 10.51 -9.42
N LEU A 67 -5.62 10.46 -8.40
CA LEU A 67 -5.69 11.49 -7.38
C LEU A 67 -4.41 11.53 -6.54
N ILE A 68 -3.90 10.37 -6.17
CA ILE A 68 -2.67 10.24 -5.39
C ILE A 68 -1.49 10.83 -6.15
N LYS A 69 -1.35 10.51 -7.44
CA LYS A 69 -0.29 11.05 -8.29
C LYS A 69 -0.43 12.55 -8.50
N SER A 70 -1.65 13.08 -8.49
CA SER A 70 -1.89 14.53 -8.67
C SER A 70 -1.30 15.38 -7.54
N VAL A 71 -1.06 14.79 -6.38
CA VAL A 71 -0.43 15.46 -5.23
C VAL A 71 1.03 15.02 -5.02
N ASN A 72 1.66 14.46 -6.06
CA ASN A 72 3.07 14.03 -6.07
C ASN A 72 3.39 12.89 -5.10
N LEU A 73 2.41 12.03 -4.84
CA LEU A 73 2.61 10.79 -4.10
C LEU A 73 2.59 9.61 -5.06
N ASP A 74 3.23 8.53 -4.68
CA ASP A 74 3.27 7.31 -5.47
C ASP A 74 2.21 6.32 -5.00
N VAL A 75 1.92 5.35 -5.87
CA VAL A 75 1.12 4.18 -5.54
C VAL A 75 2.04 2.96 -5.46
N PRO A 76 1.62 1.86 -4.80
CA PRO A 76 2.39 0.62 -4.84
C PRO A 76 2.64 0.17 -6.29
N PRO A 77 3.84 -0.36 -6.61
CA PRO A 77 4.15 -0.80 -7.97
C PRO A 77 3.14 -1.79 -8.56
N ILE A 78 2.59 -2.67 -7.73
CA ILE A 78 1.57 -3.63 -8.18
C ILE A 78 0.27 -2.95 -8.59
N VAL A 79 -0.10 -1.87 -7.92
CA VAL A 79 -1.28 -1.06 -8.31
C VAL A 79 -1.06 -0.45 -9.69
N GLU A 80 0.13 0.07 -9.94
CA GLU A 80 0.50 0.64 -11.23
C GLU A 80 0.48 -0.41 -12.34
N LEU A 81 1.03 -1.60 -12.08
CA LEU A 81 0.97 -2.73 -13.00
C LEU A 81 -0.48 -3.14 -13.29
N ALA A 82 -1.32 -3.22 -12.26
CA ALA A 82 -2.73 -3.56 -12.42
C ALA A 82 -3.47 -2.55 -13.32
N ASP A 83 -3.18 -1.27 -13.14
CA ASP A 83 -3.77 -0.22 -13.99
C ASP A 83 -3.33 -0.35 -15.45
N GLU A 84 -2.07 -0.65 -15.69
CA GLU A 84 -1.55 -0.89 -17.04
C GLU A 84 -2.18 -2.13 -17.69
N LEU A 85 -2.36 -3.21 -16.93
CA LEU A 85 -3.03 -4.40 -17.42
C LEU A 85 -4.50 -4.12 -17.81
N ARG A 86 -5.20 -3.35 -17.00
CA ARG A 86 -6.57 -2.93 -17.32
C ARG A 86 -6.63 -2.10 -18.59
N ALA A 87 -5.63 -1.24 -18.79
CA ALA A 87 -5.56 -0.38 -19.98
C ALA A 87 -5.42 -1.18 -21.27
N VAL A 88 -4.85 -2.39 -21.23
CA VAL A 88 -4.74 -3.27 -22.40
C VAL A 88 -5.83 -4.35 -22.42
N GLY A 89 -6.87 -4.21 -21.60
CA GLY A 89 -8.06 -5.05 -21.65
C GLY A 89 -8.02 -6.28 -20.72
N ILE A 90 -7.01 -6.39 -19.86
CA ILE A 90 -6.93 -7.48 -18.89
C ILE A 90 -7.64 -7.02 -17.60
N SER A 91 -8.62 -7.81 -17.16
CA SER A 91 -9.36 -7.52 -15.93
C SER A 91 -8.53 -7.88 -14.70
N VAL A 92 -8.33 -6.91 -13.81
CA VAL A 92 -7.64 -7.12 -12.52
C VAL A 92 -8.49 -6.49 -11.42
N PRO A 93 -8.84 -7.25 -10.36
CA PRO A 93 -9.60 -6.71 -9.23
C PRO A 93 -8.87 -5.56 -8.51
N ASP A 94 -9.63 -4.60 -7.98
CA ASP A 94 -9.07 -3.44 -7.28
C ASP A 94 -8.41 -3.78 -5.95
N GLU A 95 -8.77 -4.91 -5.35
CA GLU A 95 -8.20 -5.37 -4.08
C GLU A 95 -6.78 -5.94 -4.20
N ILE A 96 -6.26 -6.11 -5.42
CA ILE A 96 -4.89 -6.58 -5.64
C ILE A 96 -3.94 -5.41 -5.52
N ILE A 97 -3.22 -5.36 -4.40
CA ILE A 97 -2.32 -4.26 -4.06
C ILE A 97 -0.92 -4.74 -3.64
N THR A 98 -0.73 -6.05 -3.51
CA THR A 98 0.58 -6.63 -3.17
C THR A 98 1.06 -7.57 -4.26
N GLU A 99 2.38 -7.80 -4.27
CA GLU A 99 3.00 -8.73 -5.22
C GLU A 99 2.44 -10.15 -5.07
N GLU A 100 2.28 -10.60 -3.83
CA GLU A 100 1.75 -11.93 -3.51
C GLU A 100 0.33 -12.12 -4.06
N GLU A 101 -0.50 -11.12 -3.90
CA GLU A 101 -1.87 -11.14 -4.42
C GLU A 101 -1.89 -11.17 -5.95
N MET A 102 -1.00 -10.42 -6.59
CA MET A 102 -0.89 -10.40 -8.05
C MET A 102 -0.41 -11.75 -8.58
N VAL A 103 0.60 -12.35 -7.96
CA VAL A 103 1.10 -13.67 -8.34
C VAL A 103 -0.02 -14.70 -8.24
N ALA A 104 -0.76 -14.72 -7.13
CA ALA A 104 -1.87 -15.65 -6.95
C ALA A 104 -2.95 -15.46 -8.02
N TYR A 105 -3.27 -14.22 -8.37
CA TYR A 105 -4.26 -13.92 -9.39
C TYR A 105 -3.81 -14.36 -10.79
N VAL A 106 -2.59 -14.02 -11.16
CA VAL A 106 -2.02 -14.36 -12.48
C VAL A 106 -1.90 -15.87 -12.66
N CYS A 107 -1.55 -16.60 -11.61
CA CYS A 107 -1.48 -18.06 -11.66
C CYS A 107 -2.84 -18.75 -11.90
N GLN A 108 -3.94 -18.07 -11.63
CA GLN A 108 -5.30 -18.56 -11.90
C GLN A 108 -5.82 -18.11 -13.27
N TYR A 109 -5.11 -17.21 -13.92
CA TYR A 109 -5.51 -16.65 -15.21
C TYR A 109 -5.05 -17.56 -16.34
N GLU A 110 -5.98 -18.02 -17.16
CA GLU A 110 -5.70 -18.85 -18.32
C GLU A 110 -6.14 -18.21 -19.64
#